data_d9871840f714fbe67eccf3f8d7591b0a
#
_entry.id   d9871840f714fbe67eccf3f8d7591b0a
#
_cell.length_a   1.000
_cell.length_b   1.000
_cell.length_c   1.000
_cell.angle_alpha   90.00
_cell.angle_beta   90.00
_cell.angle_gamma   90.00
#
_symmetry.space_group_name_H-M   'P 1'
#
loop_
_entity.id
_entity.type
_entity.pdbx_description
1 polymer ?
#
loop_
_entity_poly.entity_id
_entity_poly.type
_entity_poly.pdbx_seq_one_letter_code
_entity_poly.pdbx_strand_id
1 'polypeptide(L)'
;MPPKPILVPARLRRPPATGWSWVDRRFVREHMAYLSRDAVLLYFFLSAVADKHGLSFHGDGTLAALPRMTLPALIEARGELLARDLIAHEVRFTQVLSLPPPGQTRRCEPGQGPTQLGEILRQAIMTARAHEARSLP
;
A
#
# COMPACT_ATOMS: atom_id res chain seq x y z
N MET A 1 30.66 6.46 8.63
CA MET A 1 29.72 6.75 9.72
C MET A 1 30.13 6.02 10.98
N PRO A 2 30.16 6.71 12.10
CA PRO A 2 30.40 6.02 13.37
C PRO A 2 29.27 5.01 13.63
N PRO A 3 29.60 3.85 14.21
CA PRO A 3 28.56 2.88 14.54
C PRO A 3 27.61 3.46 15.57
N LYS A 4 26.32 3.21 15.38
CA LYS A 4 25.31 3.66 16.31
C LYS A 4 25.35 2.79 17.57
N PRO A 5 25.31 3.36 18.78
CA PRO A 5 25.31 2.56 19.98
C PRO A 5 23.99 1.78 20.12
N ILE A 6 24.11 0.55 20.58
CA ILE A 6 22.93 -0.25 20.89
C ILE A 6 22.45 0.19 22.27
N LEU A 7 21.22 0.73 22.35
CA LEU A 7 20.71 1.29 23.60
C LEU A 7 20.29 0.21 24.61
N VAL A 8 19.67 -0.86 24.12
CA VAL A 8 19.19 -1.96 24.97
C VAL A 8 19.63 -3.29 24.35
N PRO A 9 20.83 -3.78 24.68
CA PRO A 9 21.34 -5.01 24.05
C PRO A 9 20.47 -6.25 24.30
N ALA A 10 19.79 -6.34 25.43
CA ALA A 10 18.91 -7.45 25.76
C ALA A 10 17.65 -7.49 24.86
N ARG A 11 17.32 -6.40 24.19
CA ARG A 11 16.13 -6.28 23.36
C ARG A 11 16.47 -6.09 21.89
N LEU A 12 17.57 -6.63 21.43
CA LEU A 12 17.90 -6.61 20.02
C LEU A 12 16.79 -7.26 19.20
N ARG A 13 16.38 -6.56 18.15
CA ARG A 13 15.32 -7.02 17.27
C ARG A 13 15.84 -8.18 16.41
N ARG A 14 15.15 -9.30 16.47
CA ARG A 14 15.44 -10.49 15.67
C ARG A 14 14.17 -10.99 15.04
N PRO A 15 14.23 -11.62 13.84
CA PRO A 15 13.04 -12.25 13.28
C PRO A 15 12.45 -13.28 14.24
N PRO A 16 11.15 -13.14 14.60
CA PRO A 16 10.54 -14.08 15.54
C PRO A 16 10.27 -15.43 14.89
N ALA A 17 10.30 -16.50 15.69
CA ALA A 17 10.00 -17.85 15.23
C ALA A 17 8.54 -18.02 14.79
N THR A 18 7.64 -17.18 15.31
CA THR A 18 6.21 -17.21 14.98
C THR A 18 5.87 -16.62 13.62
N GLY A 19 6.87 -16.09 12.93
CA GLY A 19 6.69 -15.48 11.64
C GLY A 19 7.02 -13.98 11.66
N TRP A 20 7.38 -13.48 10.51
CA TRP A 20 7.74 -12.07 10.35
C TRP A 20 7.54 -11.67 8.90
N SER A 21 7.49 -10.38 8.67
CA SER A 21 7.37 -9.81 7.34
C SER A 21 8.39 -8.70 7.19
N TRP A 22 8.67 -8.32 5.94
CA TRP A 22 9.67 -7.31 5.66
C TRP A 22 9.07 -6.19 4.80
N VAL A 23 9.70 -5.04 4.86
CA VAL A 23 9.36 -3.91 4.01
C VAL A 23 10.63 -3.42 3.35
N ASP A 24 10.58 -3.24 2.04
CA ASP A 24 11.71 -2.70 1.28
C ASP A 24 11.93 -1.24 1.69
N ARG A 25 13.17 -0.90 2.02
CA ARG A 25 13.52 0.47 2.42
C ARG A 25 13.24 1.51 1.33
N ARG A 26 13.22 1.09 0.07
CA ARG A 26 12.87 1.96 -1.04
C ARG A 26 11.44 2.49 -0.93
N PHE A 27 10.56 1.74 -0.28
CA PHE A 27 9.20 2.22 -0.05
C PHE A 27 9.21 3.55 0.69
N VAL A 28 10.01 3.66 1.74
CA VAL A 28 10.11 4.90 2.53
C VAL A 28 10.73 6.02 1.70
N ARG A 29 11.76 5.71 0.92
CA ARG A 29 12.49 6.74 0.17
C ARG A 29 11.76 7.20 -1.08
N GLU A 30 11.02 6.31 -1.74
CA GLU A 30 10.51 6.58 -3.09
C GLU A 30 8.99 6.70 -3.16
N HIS A 31 8.26 6.20 -2.15
CA HIS A 31 6.81 6.11 -2.24
C HIS A 31 6.08 6.80 -1.09
N MET A 32 6.57 6.69 0.13
CA MET A 32 5.83 7.11 1.31
C MET A 32 5.42 8.58 1.27
N ALA A 33 6.28 9.45 0.78
CA ALA A 33 6.01 10.89 0.72
C ALA A 33 4.86 11.26 -0.22
N TYR A 34 4.52 10.38 -1.15
CA TYR A 34 3.48 10.60 -2.16
C TYR A 34 2.18 9.88 -1.82
N LEU A 35 2.10 9.24 -0.68
CA LEU A 35 0.93 8.47 -0.26
C LEU A 35 0.26 9.15 0.93
N SER A 36 -1.06 8.99 1.03
CA SER A 36 -1.79 9.39 2.21
C SER A 36 -1.42 8.49 3.39
N ARG A 37 -1.74 8.95 4.60
CA ARG A 37 -1.54 8.13 5.81
C ARG A 37 -2.27 6.80 5.72
N ASP A 38 -3.48 6.83 5.21
CA ASP A 38 -4.29 5.62 5.08
C ASP A 38 -3.67 4.63 4.10
N ALA A 39 -3.12 5.13 2.99
CA ALA A 39 -2.43 4.28 2.03
C ALA A 39 -1.16 3.65 2.64
N VAL A 40 -0.38 4.43 3.36
CA VAL A 40 0.81 3.91 4.06
C VAL A 40 0.41 2.87 5.10
N LEU A 41 -0.63 3.14 5.86
CA LEU A 41 -1.13 2.22 6.88
C LEU A 41 -1.67 0.93 6.27
N LEU A 42 -2.40 1.03 5.16
CA LEU A 42 -2.89 -0.13 4.43
C LEU A 42 -1.73 -0.96 3.87
N TYR A 43 -0.74 -0.31 3.29
CA TYR A 43 0.45 -0.99 2.78
C TYR A 43 1.19 -1.72 3.90
N PHE A 44 1.36 -1.07 5.05
CA PHE A 44 1.97 -1.70 6.22
C PHE A 44 1.18 -2.94 6.65
N PHE A 45 -0.13 -2.81 6.76
CA PHE A 45 -0.99 -3.93 7.17
C PHE A 45 -0.89 -5.09 6.19
N LEU A 46 -1.02 -4.80 4.90
CA LEU A 46 -0.94 -5.83 3.86
C LEU A 46 0.41 -6.54 3.87
N SER A 47 1.49 -5.77 4.05
CA SER A 47 2.83 -6.34 4.13
C SER A 47 2.99 -7.24 5.36
N ALA A 48 2.38 -6.86 6.47
CA ALA A 48 2.48 -7.60 7.72
C ALA A 48 1.73 -8.93 7.68
N VAL A 49 0.59 -8.98 6.99
CA VAL A 49 -0.26 -10.19 6.95
C VAL A 49 -0.04 -11.03 5.70
N ALA A 50 0.76 -10.56 4.76
CA ALA A 50 1.02 -11.27 3.52
C ALA A 50 1.79 -12.58 3.78
N ASP A 51 1.50 -13.58 2.95
CA ASP A 51 2.28 -14.81 2.98
C ASP A 51 3.64 -14.62 2.26
N LYS A 52 4.37 -15.71 2.08
CA LYS A 52 5.70 -15.69 1.44
C LYS A 52 5.67 -15.17 -0.01
N HIS A 53 4.52 -15.17 -0.64
CA HIS A 53 4.32 -14.65 -2.00
C HIS A 53 3.72 -13.24 -2.03
N GLY A 54 3.50 -12.65 -0.88
CA GLY A 54 2.88 -11.33 -0.77
C GLY A 54 1.36 -11.36 -0.78
N LEU A 55 0.75 -12.54 -0.73
CA LEU A 55 -0.71 -12.68 -0.84
C LEU A 55 -1.40 -12.58 0.52
N SER A 56 -2.52 -11.87 0.56
CA SER A 56 -3.42 -11.84 1.71
C SER A 56 -4.86 -12.05 1.26
N PHE A 57 -5.63 -12.80 2.05
CA PHE A 57 -7.00 -13.18 1.73
C PHE A 57 -8.00 -12.50 2.66
N HIS A 58 -7.76 -11.25 2.98
CA HIS A 58 -8.64 -10.50 3.88
C HIS A 58 -9.71 -9.77 3.08
N GLY A 59 -10.96 -9.87 3.54
CA GLY A 59 -12.06 -9.11 2.97
C GLY A 59 -11.99 -7.64 3.37
N ASP A 60 -12.76 -6.80 2.68
CA ASP A 60 -12.76 -5.35 2.90
C ASP A 60 -13.12 -4.98 4.34
N GLY A 61 -14.04 -5.70 4.96
CA GLY A 61 -14.38 -5.46 6.35
C GLY A 61 -13.20 -5.61 7.30
N THR A 62 -12.39 -6.65 7.11
CA THR A 62 -11.20 -6.88 7.92
C THR A 62 -10.11 -5.87 7.60
N LEU A 63 -9.93 -5.57 6.30
CA LEU A 63 -8.94 -4.58 5.87
C LEU A 63 -9.24 -3.18 6.39
N ALA A 64 -10.51 -2.84 6.55
CA ALA A 64 -10.90 -1.55 7.12
C ALA A 64 -10.83 -1.57 8.65
N ALA A 65 -11.29 -2.65 9.29
CA ALA A 65 -11.46 -2.73 10.73
C ALA A 65 -10.12 -2.71 11.48
N LEU A 66 -9.15 -3.53 11.05
CA LEU A 66 -7.88 -3.63 11.77
C LEU A 66 -7.04 -2.35 11.69
N PRO A 67 -6.88 -1.70 10.52
CA PRO A 67 -6.23 -0.41 10.46
C PRO A 67 -7.11 0.76 10.94
N ARG A 68 -8.35 0.50 11.31
CA ARG A 68 -9.31 1.52 11.73
C ARG A 68 -9.61 2.54 10.65
N MET A 69 -9.89 2.06 9.47
CA MET A 69 -10.31 2.88 8.34
C MET A 69 -11.81 2.75 8.11
N THR A 70 -12.40 3.78 7.54
CA THR A 70 -13.73 3.66 6.94
C THR A 70 -13.61 2.93 5.61
N LEU A 71 -14.71 2.36 5.11
CA LEU A 71 -14.71 1.71 3.80
C LEU A 71 -14.32 2.68 2.67
N PRO A 72 -14.83 3.91 2.62
CA PRO A 72 -14.37 4.87 1.63
C PRO A 72 -12.87 5.17 1.73
N ALA A 73 -12.34 5.29 2.94
CA ALA A 73 -10.90 5.51 3.14
C ALA A 73 -10.08 4.32 2.66
N LEU A 74 -10.56 3.11 2.90
CA LEU A 74 -9.92 1.89 2.40
C LEU A 74 -9.88 1.87 0.86
N ILE A 75 -10.98 2.20 0.21
CA ILE A 75 -11.07 2.22 -1.24
C ILE A 75 -10.11 3.26 -1.83
N GLU A 76 -10.05 4.44 -1.24
CA GLU A 76 -9.11 5.48 -1.66
C GLU A 76 -7.65 5.06 -1.45
N ALA A 77 -7.34 4.50 -0.29
CA ALA A 77 -5.99 4.03 0.04
C ALA A 77 -5.56 2.92 -0.92
N ARG A 78 -6.44 1.97 -1.19
CA ARG A 78 -6.19 0.90 -2.17
C ARG A 78 -5.94 1.48 -3.56
N GLY A 79 -6.72 2.46 -3.96
CA GLY A 79 -6.56 3.15 -5.24
C GLY A 79 -5.19 3.80 -5.39
N GLU A 80 -4.70 4.44 -4.32
CA GLU A 80 -3.36 5.04 -4.33
C GLU A 80 -2.27 3.98 -4.50
N LEU A 81 -2.37 2.86 -3.80
CA LEU A 81 -1.40 1.79 -3.88
C LEU A 81 -1.42 1.11 -5.24
N LEU A 82 -2.61 0.90 -5.81
CA LEU A 82 -2.76 0.35 -7.16
C LEU A 82 -2.15 1.28 -8.20
N ALA A 83 -2.38 2.57 -8.08
CA ALA A 83 -1.88 3.57 -9.03
C ALA A 83 -0.36 3.64 -9.04
N ARG A 84 0.29 3.34 -7.93
CA ARG A 84 1.75 3.32 -7.84
C ARG A 84 2.35 1.95 -8.10
N ASP A 85 1.54 0.99 -8.50
CA ASP A 85 1.99 -0.37 -8.83
C ASP A 85 2.66 -1.07 -7.63
N LEU A 86 2.13 -0.81 -6.45
CA LEU A 86 2.64 -1.41 -5.22
C LEU A 86 1.89 -2.66 -4.81
N ILE A 87 0.64 -2.79 -5.24
CA ILE A 87 -0.21 -3.94 -4.97
C ILE A 87 -0.99 -4.33 -6.23
N ALA A 88 -1.44 -5.58 -6.26
CA ALA A 88 -2.48 -6.06 -7.15
C ALA A 88 -3.66 -6.51 -6.31
N HIS A 89 -4.88 -6.31 -6.80
CA HIS A 89 -6.07 -6.63 -6.04
C HIS A 89 -7.09 -7.35 -6.91
N GLU A 90 -7.62 -8.43 -6.38
CA GLU A 90 -8.81 -9.10 -6.90
C GLU A 90 -9.84 -9.23 -5.78
N VAL A 91 -11.06 -9.64 -6.14
CA VAL A 91 -12.24 -9.60 -5.26
C VAL A 91 -11.99 -10.17 -3.87
N ARG A 92 -11.14 -11.20 -3.76
CA ARG A 92 -10.94 -11.91 -2.49
C ARG A 92 -9.53 -11.86 -1.95
N PHE A 93 -8.58 -11.32 -2.73
CA PHE A 93 -7.21 -11.30 -2.26
C PHE A 93 -6.43 -10.14 -2.84
N THR A 94 -5.41 -9.75 -2.12
CA THR A 94 -4.51 -8.68 -2.49
C THR A 94 -3.09 -9.20 -2.45
N GLN A 95 -2.30 -8.84 -3.43
CA GLN A 95 -0.89 -9.18 -3.48
C GLN A 95 -0.05 -7.93 -3.32
N VAL A 96 0.85 -7.94 -2.36
CA VAL A 96 1.90 -6.92 -2.26
C VAL A 96 2.98 -7.27 -3.26
N LEU A 97 3.24 -6.37 -4.18
CA LEU A 97 4.18 -6.60 -5.27
C LEU A 97 5.60 -6.21 -4.86
N SER A 98 6.59 -6.74 -5.56
CA SER A 98 7.92 -6.17 -5.50
C SER A 98 7.85 -4.72 -5.97
N LEU A 99 8.69 -3.84 -5.40
CA LEU A 99 8.68 -2.44 -5.81
C LEU A 99 9.09 -2.32 -7.28
N PRO A 100 8.44 -1.41 -8.02
CA PRO A 100 8.84 -1.15 -9.40
C PRO A 100 10.31 -0.70 -9.46
N PRO A 101 11.01 -0.95 -10.58
CA PRO A 101 12.37 -0.46 -10.73
C PRO A 101 12.46 1.06 -10.54
N PRO A 102 13.60 1.59 -10.02
CA PRO A 102 13.77 3.02 -9.85
C PRO A 102 13.49 3.78 -11.14
N GLY A 103 12.65 4.80 -11.07
CA GLY A 103 12.26 5.60 -12.21
C GLY A 103 11.00 5.15 -12.92
N GLN A 104 10.58 3.90 -12.80
CA GLN A 104 9.34 3.44 -13.45
C GLN A 104 8.07 3.88 -12.73
N THR A 105 8.16 4.16 -11.45
CA THR A 105 7.06 4.77 -10.72
C THR A 105 6.74 6.17 -11.17
N ARG A 106 7.63 6.76 -11.94
CA ARG A 106 7.44 8.04 -12.57
C ARG A 106 6.97 7.87 -14.01
N ARG A 107 6.00 7.08 -14.23
CA ARG A 107 5.31 7.10 -15.52
C ARG A 107 4.57 8.40 -15.75
N CYS A 108 4.79 9.33 -14.90
CA CYS A 108 4.61 10.73 -15.21
C CYS A 108 5.69 11.14 -16.16
N GLU A 109 5.56 10.80 -17.41
CA GLU A 109 6.43 11.36 -18.41
C GLU A 109 6.23 12.87 -18.49
N PRO A 110 7.29 13.63 -18.84
CA PRO A 110 7.14 15.05 -19.07
C PRO A 110 6.10 15.28 -20.18
N GLY A 111 5.03 15.95 -19.87
CA GLY A 111 3.93 16.16 -20.78
C GLY A 111 2.70 15.33 -20.51
N GLN A 112 2.86 14.23 -19.84
CA GLN A 112 1.75 13.44 -19.32
C GLN A 112 1.70 13.44 -17.81
N GLY A 113 2.61 13.98 -17.24
CA GLY A 113 3.00 14.22 -15.90
C GLY A 113 2.10 13.83 -14.74
N PRO A 114 2.31 14.44 -13.57
CA PRO A 114 1.50 14.18 -12.39
C PRO A 114 0.01 14.37 -12.64
N THR A 115 -0.34 15.22 -13.61
CA THR A 115 -1.72 15.54 -13.94
C THR A 115 -2.47 14.33 -14.51
N GLN A 116 -1.83 13.58 -15.38
CA GLN A 116 -2.48 12.43 -16.01
C GLN A 116 -2.62 11.25 -15.04
N LEU A 117 -1.61 11.03 -14.22
CA LEU A 117 -1.69 10.01 -13.17
C LEU A 117 -2.75 10.37 -12.15
N GLY A 118 -2.80 11.62 -11.71
CA GLY A 118 -3.83 12.12 -10.82
C GLY A 118 -5.21 12.00 -11.41
N GLU A 119 -5.33 12.21 -12.70
CA GLU A 119 -6.61 12.11 -13.41
C GLU A 119 -7.06 10.67 -13.55
N ILE A 120 -6.16 9.75 -13.89
CA ILE A 120 -6.44 8.31 -13.93
C ILE A 120 -6.89 7.84 -12.54
N LEU A 121 -6.19 8.27 -11.49
CA LEU A 121 -6.54 7.95 -10.12
C LEU A 121 -7.93 8.49 -9.76
N ARG A 122 -8.20 9.73 -10.12
CA ARG A 122 -9.52 10.33 -9.88
C ARG A 122 -10.62 9.59 -10.65
N GLN A 123 -10.38 9.24 -11.89
CA GLN A 123 -11.34 8.47 -12.68
C GLN A 123 -11.59 7.10 -12.08
N ALA A 124 -10.55 6.41 -11.61
CA ALA A 124 -10.70 5.13 -10.95
C ALA A 124 -11.53 5.26 -9.67
N ILE A 125 -11.27 6.28 -8.87
CA ILE A 125 -12.00 6.57 -7.64
C ILE A 125 -13.44 6.96 -7.97
N MET A 126 -13.64 7.83 -8.95
CA MET A 126 -14.98 8.28 -9.36
C MET A 126 -15.79 7.14 -9.96
N THR A 127 -15.17 6.27 -10.75
CA THR A 127 -15.83 5.09 -11.30
C THR A 127 -16.25 4.13 -10.20
N ALA A 128 -15.38 3.91 -9.23
CA ALA A 128 -15.70 3.08 -8.07
C ALA A 128 -16.85 3.68 -7.26
N ARG A 129 -16.83 4.98 -7.01
CA ARG A 129 -17.90 5.68 -6.31
C ARG A 129 -19.21 5.68 -7.09
N ALA A 130 -19.16 5.88 -8.40
CA ALA A 130 -20.34 5.83 -9.26
C ALA A 130 -20.94 4.43 -9.29
N HIS A 131 -20.10 3.40 -9.29
CA HIS A 131 -20.54 2.01 -9.25
C HIS A 131 -21.20 1.67 -7.92
N GLU A 132 -20.63 2.20 -6.85
CA GLU A 132 -21.18 2.03 -5.50
C GLU A 132 -22.50 2.78 -5.34
N ALA A 133 -22.58 3.98 -5.87
CA ALA A 133 -23.82 4.76 -5.85
C ALA A 133 -24.93 4.12 -6.70
N ARG A 134 -24.58 3.40 -7.76
CA ARG A 134 -25.56 2.68 -8.60
C ARG A 134 -26.01 1.36 -8.00
N SER A 135 -25.23 0.78 -7.12
CA SER A 135 -25.60 -0.47 -6.44
C SER A 135 -26.39 -0.24 -5.18
N LEU A 136 -26.60 1.00 -4.78
CA LEU A 136 -27.49 1.36 -3.69
C LEU A 136 -28.92 1.49 -4.25
N PRO A 137 -29.90 0.83 -3.64
CA PRO A 137 -31.29 0.98 -4.04
C PRO A 137 -31.81 2.38 -3.81
#